data_6d1a473d06ae5a3c7f03eb77720115e1
#
_entry.id   6d1a473d06ae5a3c7f03eb77720115e1
#
_cell.length_a   1.000
_cell.length_b   1.000
_cell.length_c   1.000
_cell.angle_alpha   90.00
_cell.angle_beta   90.00
_cell.angle_gamma   90.00
#
_symmetry.space_group_name_H-M   'P 1'
#
loop_
_entity.id
_entity.type
_entity.pdbx_description
1 polymer ?
#
loop_
_entity_poly.entity_id
_entity_poly.type
_entity_poly.pdbx_seq_one_letter_code
_entity_poly.pdbx_strand_id
1 'polypeptide(L)'
;MKYEPHDYQVYASEYIKEHDAAAVFLECGLGKTSITLTAIHDLMFDSFKIHKVLIIGPIRVVTMSWPDEIKKWDHTSDIRYSVAVGTESERMAALEAQADLYLINRENVQWLVEKSGLPFDYDMVVVDELSSFKNWQAKRFKALMKVRPKVKRIVGLTGTPSSNGLMDLFAEYKLLDMGQRLGRFIGQYRSRYFVPDKTNGHVVYSYKLLPGAEEAIYDRISDITISMKSADHLKMPELVNSRYMVRLDEPELVKYERMKRDLLLKLPEGEVTAANAAALSGKLSQMANGAVYSDDGTYETIHDRKLDALEDIIEAANGKPVLAAYWYQHDLERIQERLSELKIGCARLDKEQNIRRWNEGEVPVGLIHPASAGHGLNLQSGGNILVWFGLTWSLELYQQTVARLWRQGQKETVSVIHILAAKTIDEQIMHALETKDHTQRALIDAVRAEVMAGGSSQQTDRECL
;
A
#
# COMPACT_ATOMS: atom_id res chain seq x y z
N MET A 1 -13.47 16.86 20.81
CA MET A 1 -14.06 17.71 19.74
C MET A 1 -15.43 17.15 19.39
N LYS A 2 -16.43 18.04 19.15
CA LYS A 2 -17.74 17.56 18.67
C LYS A 2 -17.60 16.89 17.31
N TYR A 3 -18.17 15.69 17.17
CA TYR A 3 -18.19 14.97 15.89
C TYR A 3 -19.38 15.44 15.06
N GLU A 4 -19.10 15.95 13.88
CA GLU A 4 -20.11 16.37 12.91
C GLU A 4 -19.89 15.56 11.62
N PRO A 5 -20.56 14.40 11.48
CA PRO A 5 -20.36 13.52 10.34
C PRO A 5 -20.93 14.11 9.05
N HIS A 6 -20.26 13.85 7.94
CA HIS A 6 -20.84 14.04 6.61
C HIS A 6 -21.91 12.96 6.33
N ASP A 7 -22.85 13.23 5.43
CA ASP A 7 -23.94 12.30 5.10
C ASP A 7 -23.45 10.90 4.71
N TYR A 8 -22.34 10.83 3.95
CA TYR A 8 -21.75 9.55 3.58
C TYR A 8 -21.15 8.79 4.79
N GLN A 9 -20.68 9.50 5.82
CA GLN A 9 -20.16 8.89 7.04
C GLN A 9 -21.30 8.32 7.88
N VAL A 10 -22.39 9.04 7.96
CA VAL A 10 -23.63 8.55 8.59
C VAL A 10 -24.09 7.28 7.90
N TYR A 11 -24.21 7.31 6.57
CA TYR A 11 -24.61 6.14 5.78
C TYR A 11 -23.69 4.95 6.00
N ALA A 12 -22.37 5.15 5.96
CA ALA A 12 -21.42 4.06 6.17
C ALA A 12 -21.43 3.51 7.61
N SER A 13 -21.67 4.35 8.61
CA SER A 13 -21.83 3.93 10.00
C SER A 13 -23.10 3.08 10.18
N GLU A 14 -24.23 3.51 9.64
CA GLU A 14 -25.48 2.74 9.65
C GLU A 14 -25.29 1.39 8.93
N TYR A 15 -24.64 1.39 7.77
CA TYR A 15 -24.34 0.17 7.04
C TYR A 15 -23.56 -0.85 7.88
N ILE A 16 -22.52 -0.41 8.61
CA ILE A 16 -21.76 -1.27 9.52
C ILE A 16 -22.67 -1.83 10.62
N LYS A 17 -23.61 -1.05 11.15
CA LYS A 17 -24.53 -1.48 12.22
C LYS A 17 -25.56 -2.50 11.75
N GLU A 18 -26.00 -2.41 10.52
CA GLU A 18 -27.01 -3.30 9.92
C GLU A 18 -26.44 -4.64 9.46
N HIS A 19 -25.15 -4.72 9.12
CA HIS A 19 -24.55 -5.93 8.54
C HIS A 19 -23.61 -6.63 9.53
N ASP A 20 -23.80 -7.96 9.69
CA ASP A 20 -22.90 -8.77 10.52
C ASP A 20 -21.53 -9.00 9.85
N ALA A 21 -21.47 -8.89 8.53
CA ALA A 21 -20.23 -8.85 7.75
C ALA A 21 -20.28 -7.65 6.79
N ALA A 22 -19.34 -6.73 6.88
CA ALA A 22 -19.29 -5.55 6.03
C ALA A 22 -17.89 -5.35 5.45
N ALA A 23 -17.82 -5.12 4.14
CA ALA A 23 -16.65 -4.62 3.43
C ALA A 23 -16.83 -3.12 3.19
N VAL A 24 -15.96 -2.31 3.75
CA VAL A 24 -16.03 -0.84 3.68
C VAL A 24 -14.85 -0.32 2.88
N PHE A 25 -15.08 -0.12 1.58
CA PHE A 25 -14.09 0.30 0.60
C PHE A 25 -14.15 1.82 0.39
N LEU A 26 -13.57 2.53 1.30
CA LEU A 26 -13.49 3.99 1.27
C LEU A 26 -12.07 4.43 0.96
N GLU A 27 -11.91 5.34 0.02
CA GLU A 27 -10.60 5.94 -0.27
C GLU A 27 -9.96 6.56 0.98
N CYS A 28 -8.64 6.77 0.91
CA CYS A 28 -7.91 7.39 2.01
C CYS A 28 -8.45 8.79 2.31
N GLY A 29 -8.63 9.09 3.60
CA GLY A 29 -9.12 10.41 4.04
C GLY A 29 -10.63 10.51 4.26
N LEU A 30 -11.44 9.53 3.87
CA LEU A 30 -12.89 9.52 4.09
C LEU A 30 -13.32 9.19 5.53
N GLY A 31 -12.37 9.05 6.47
CA GLY A 31 -12.69 8.87 7.89
C GLY A 31 -13.15 7.45 8.26
N LYS A 32 -12.58 6.41 7.63
CA LYS A 32 -12.87 5.00 7.96
C LYS A 32 -12.85 4.71 9.45
N THR A 33 -11.84 5.23 10.16
CA THR A 33 -11.66 5.02 11.59
C THR A 33 -12.78 5.65 12.42
N SER A 34 -13.10 6.94 12.18
CA SER A 34 -14.18 7.63 12.89
C SER A 34 -15.56 7.02 12.60
N ILE A 35 -15.84 6.66 11.34
CA ILE A 35 -17.07 5.95 10.94
C ILE A 35 -17.22 4.64 11.74
N THR A 36 -16.16 3.85 11.78
CA THR A 36 -16.17 2.55 12.45
C THR A 36 -16.26 2.70 13.96
N LEU A 37 -15.59 3.68 14.56
CA LEU A 37 -15.70 4.00 15.99
C LEU A 37 -17.12 4.43 16.37
N THR A 38 -17.77 5.25 15.54
CA THR A 38 -19.17 5.65 15.75
C THR A 38 -20.10 4.42 15.71
N ALA A 39 -19.93 3.55 14.71
CA ALA A 39 -20.72 2.32 14.63
C ALA A 39 -20.47 1.38 15.83
N ILE A 40 -19.23 1.25 16.31
CA ILE A 40 -18.88 0.47 17.50
C ILE A 40 -19.53 1.07 18.74
N HIS A 41 -19.43 2.40 18.91
CA HIS A 41 -20.06 3.11 20.02
C HIS A 41 -21.56 2.82 20.10
N ASP A 42 -22.30 3.01 19.02
CA ASP A 42 -23.73 2.78 18.95
C ASP A 42 -24.09 1.29 19.21
N LEU A 43 -23.31 0.36 18.64
CA LEU A 43 -23.51 -1.07 18.87
C LEU A 43 -23.23 -1.49 20.30
N MET A 44 -22.34 -0.82 20.99
CA MET A 44 -21.88 -1.16 22.36
C MET A 44 -22.73 -0.49 23.43
N PHE A 45 -22.96 0.81 23.31
CA PHE A 45 -23.56 1.61 24.38
C PHE A 45 -25.03 1.96 24.14
N ASP A 46 -25.48 2.05 22.89
CA ASP A 46 -26.89 2.37 22.60
C ASP A 46 -27.74 1.11 22.39
N SER A 47 -27.23 0.17 21.58
CA SER A 47 -27.99 -1.07 21.25
C SER A 47 -27.57 -2.31 22.03
N PHE A 48 -26.46 -2.28 22.77
CA PHE A 48 -25.91 -3.37 23.59
C PHE A 48 -25.73 -4.69 22.84
N LYS A 49 -25.43 -4.62 21.54
CA LYS A 49 -25.25 -5.80 20.68
C LYS A 49 -23.86 -6.41 20.75
N ILE A 50 -22.88 -5.64 21.19
CA ILE A 50 -21.48 -6.06 21.32
C ILE A 50 -20.89 -5.53 22.63
N HIS A 51 -19.90 -6.25 23.19
CA HIS A 51 -19.23 -5.86 24.44
C HIS A 51 -17.71 -5.85 24.30
N LYS A 52 -17.15 -6.60 23.36
CA LYS A 52 -15.70 -6.75 23.22
C LYS A 52 -15.32 -6.75 21.73
N VAL A 53 -14.46 -5.83 21.35
CA VAL A 53 -14.06 -5.65 19.96
C VAL A 53 -12.55 -5.83 19.78
N LEU A 54 -12.14 -6.57 18.77
CA LEU A 54 -10.75 -6.69 18.34
C LEU A 54 -10.53 -5.90 17.05
N ILE A 55 -9.57 -4.98 17.08
CA ILE A 55 -9.13 -4.22 15.91
C ILE A 55 -7.76 -4.72 15.50
N ILE A 56 -7.67 -5.24 14.26
CA ILE A 56 -6.47 -5.78 13.66
C ILE A 56 -6.01 -4.82 12.57
N GLY A 57 -4.80 -4.29 12.66
CA GLY A 57 -4.28 -3.35 11.67
C GLY A 57 -2.76 -3.31 11.60
N PRO A 58 -2.21 -2.44 10.75
CA PRO A 58 -0.78 -2.13 10.76
C PRO A 58 -0.33 -1.53 12.10
N ILE A 59 0.92 -1.79 12.50
CA ILE A 59 1.42 -1.40 13.82
C ILE A 59 1.19 0.09 14.15
N ARG A 60 1.52 1.00 13.24
CA ARG A 60 1.33 2.45 13.47
C ARG A 60 -0.14 2.85 13.58
N VAL A 61 -1.00 2.17 12.85
CA VAL A 61 -2.43 2.44 12.88
C VAL A 61 -3.03 2.07 14.23
N VAL A 62 -2.68 0.90 14.74
CA VAL A 62 -3.18 0.42 16.05
C VAL A 62 -2.52 1.13 17.25
N THR A 63 -1.30 1.68 17.08
CA THR A 63 -0.61 2.39 18.18
C THR A 63 -0.84 3.90 18.19
N MET A 64 -1.23 4.50 17.06
CA MET A 64 -1.38 5.95 16.93
C MET A 64 -2.77 6.34 16.41
N SER A 65 -3.14 5.92 15.19
CA SER A 65 -4.33 6.46 14.51
C SER A 65 -5.64 6.14 15.24
N TRP A 66 -5.84 4.89 15.67
CA TRP A 66 -7.04 4.52 16.44
C TRP A 66 -7.08 5.17 17.82
N PRO A 67 -6.00 5.15 18.63
CA PRO A 67 -5.96 5.87 19.89
C PRO A 67 -6.22 7.36 19.78
N ASP A 68 -5.66 8.01 18.75
CA ASP A 68 -5.85 9.44 18.52
C ASP A 68 -7.29 9.77 18.13
N GLU A 69 -7.89 8.98 17.24
CA GLU A 69 -9.30 9.18 16.85
C GLU A 69 -10.27 8.89 17.99
N ILE A 70 -10.01 7.90 18.85
CA ILE A 70 -10.82 7.63 20.06
C ILE A 70 -10.84 8.85 20.98
N LYS A 71 -9.67 9.46 21.24
CA LYS A 71 -9.54 10.62 22.12
C LYS A 71 -10.06 11.92 21.51
N LYS A 72 -10.05 12.02 20.19
CA LYS A 72 -10.38 13.24 19.48
C LYS A 72 -11.86 13.61 19.53
N TRP A 73 -12.73 12.62 19.43
CA TRP A 73 -14.17 12.83 19.34
C TRP A 73 -14.85 12.66 20.70
N ASP A 74 -15.75 13.56 21.03
CA ASP A 74 -16.46 13.59 22.31
C ASP A 74 -17.26 12.30 22.58
N HIS A 75 -17.97 11.79 21.56
CA HIS A 75 -18.81 10.59 21.69
C HIS A 75 -18.01 9.28 21.82
N THR A 76 -16.72 9.26 21.45
CA THR A 76 -15.88 8.05 21.55
C THR A 76 -14.84 8.12 22.65
N SER A 77 -14.70 9.27 23.32
CA SER A 77 -13.66 9.53 24.32
C SER A 77 -13.73 8.61 25.54
N ASP A 78 -14.91 8.08 25.87
CA ASP A 78 -15.16 7.21 27.01
C ASP A 78 -14.91 5.72 26.72
N ILE A 79 -14.65 5.37 25.46
CA ILE A 79 -14.31 4.00 25.06
C ILE A 79 -12.95 3.62 25.65
N ARG A 80 -12.93 2.60 26.49
CA ARG A 80 -11.69 2.06 27.05
C ARG A 80 -11.01 1.17 26.02
N TYR A 81 -9.74 1.42 25.75
CA TYR A 81 -8.99 0.62 24.80
C TYR A 81 -7.66 0.14 25.37
N SER A 82 -7.16 -0.97 24.84
CA SER A 82 -5.86 -1.54 25.18
C SER A 82 -5.08 -1.90 23.91
N VAL A 83 -3.78 -1.58 23.89
CA VAL A 83 -2.91 -1.75 22.71
C VAL A 83 -1.95 -2.91 22.93
N ALA A 84 -2.21 -4.05 22.27
CA ALA A 84 -1.46 -5.29 22.40
C ALA A 84 -0.33 -5.39 21.38
N VAL A 85 0.76 -4.65 21.61
CA VAL A 85 1.99 -4.64 20.78
C VAL A 85 3.22 -4.80 21.66
N GLY A 86 4.42 -4.91 21.06
CA GLY A 86 5.68 -5.08 21.79
C GLY A 86 6.02 -6.53 22.09
N THR A 87 6.64 -6.78 23.23
CA THR A 87 7.02 -8.11 23.72
C THR A 87 5.82 -8.99 24.03
N GLU A 88 6.02 -10.28 24.17
CA GLU A 88 4.94 -11.22 24.51
C GLU A 88 4.28 -10.87 25.85
N SER A 89 5.08 -10.53 26.86
CA SER A 89 4.58 -10.13 28.19
C SER A 89 3.73 -8.85 28.10
N GLU A 90 4.16 -7.85 27.34
CA GLU A 90 3.40 -6.61 27.15
C GLU A 90 2.07 -6.87 26.44
N ARG A 91 2.08 -7.71 25.41
CA ARG A 91 0.85 -8.10 24.71
C ARG A 91 -0.12 -8.87 25.62
N MET A 92 0.39 -9.81 26.43
CA MET A 92 -0.43 -10.55 27.40
C MET A 92 -1.08 -9.60 28.39
N ALA A 93 -0.31 -8.74 29.03
CA ALA A 93 -0.83 -7.75 29.97
C ALA A 93 -1.89 -6.85 29.34
N ALA A 94 -1.68 -6.43 28.08
CA ALA A 94 -2.64 -5.60 27.35
C ALA A 94 -3.94 -6.35 27.02
N LEU A 95 -3.88 -7.64 26.68
CA LEU A 95 -5.06 -8.44 26.35
C LEU A 95 -5.85 -8.90 27.58
N GLU A 96 -5.22 -8.99 28.75
CA GLU A 96 -5.84 -9.27 30.02
C GLU A 96 -6.41 -8.03 30.72
N ALA A 97 -6.00 -6.83 30.27
CA ALA A 97 -6.54 -5.58 30.80
C ALA A 97 -8.05 -5.46 30.50
N GLN A 98 -8.78 -4.82 31.40
CA GLN A 98 -10.21 -4.56 31.20
C GLN A 98 -10.41 -3.40 30.22
N ALA A 99 -10.77 -3.72 29.00
CA ALA A 99 -11.02 -2.75 27.92
C ALA A 99 -12.22 -3.17 27.05
N ASP A 100 -12.78 -2.21 26.33
CA ASP A 100 -13.88 -2.40 25.39
C ASP A 100 -13.32 -2.72 23.99
N LEU A 101 -12.19 -2.06 23.61
CA LEU A 101 -11.48 -2.28 22.37
C LEU A 101 -10.07 -2.82 22.64
N TYR A 102 -9.68 -3.83 21.89
CA TYR A 102 -8.33 -4.38 21.88
C TYR A 102 -7.71 -4.15 20.52
N LEU A 103 -6.58 -3.48 20.49
CA LEU A 103 -5.86 -3.09 19.27
C LEU A 103 -4.61 -3.97 19.11
N ILE A 104 -4.51 -4.73 18.02
CA ILE A 104 -3.38 -5.62 17.77
C ILE A 104 -2.84 -5.44 16.36
N ASN A 105 -1.52 -5.49 16.20
CA ASN A 105 -0.95 -5.48 14.86
C ASN A 105 -1.12 -6.83 14.17
N ARG A 106 -1.39 -6.77 12.86
CA ARG A 106 -1.71 -7.94 12.01
C ARG A 106 -0.67 -9.06 12.05
N GLU A 107 0.59 -8.74 12.32
CA GLU A 107 1.68 -9.71 12.45
C GLU A 107 1.52 -10.61 13.67
N ASN A 108 0.86 -10.12 14.73
CA ASN A 108 0.66 -10.84 15.98
C ASN A 108 -0.65 -11.66 16.03
N VAL A 109 -1.47 -11.64 14.97
CA VAL A 109 -2.74 -12.39 14.91
C VAL A 109 -2.51 -13.90 15.07
N GLN A 110 -1.48 -14.45 14.42
CA GLN A 110 -1.16 -15.87 14.58
C GLN A 110 -0.80 -16.21 16.01
N TRP A 111 0.01 -15.39 16.66
CA TRP A 111 0.39 -15.58 18.06
C TRP A 111 -0.84 -15.51 18.99
N LEU A 112 -1.70 -14.51 18.79
CA LEU A 112 -2.95 -14.37 19.59
C LEU A 112 -3.81 -15.63 19.54
N VAL A 113 -4.00 -16.18 18.32
CA VAL A 113 -4.92 -17.33 18.14
C VAL A 113 -4.28 -18.65 18.54
N GLU A 114 -2.98 -18.85 18.33
CA GLU A 114 -2.34 -20.16 18.44
C GLU A 114 -1.44 -20.33 19.65
N LYS A 115 -0.97 -19.24 20.26
CA LYS A 115 0.07 -19.29 21.31
C LYS A 115 -0.26 -18.56 22.60
N SER A 116 -1.11 -17.55 22.56
CA SER A 116 -1.40 -16.75 23.77
C SER A 116 -2.09 -17.56 24.88
N GLY A 117 -2.80 -18.62 24.54
CA GLY A 117 -3.63 -19.38 25.48
C GLY A 117 -4.91 -18.66 25.91
N LEU A 118 -5.13 -17.42 25.48
CA LEU A 118 -6.29 -16.63 25.82
C LEU A 118 -7.54 -17.09 25.02
N PRO A 119 -8.74 -17.02 25.60
CA PRO A 119 -9.97 -17.28 24.87
C PRO A 119 -10.16 -16.21 23.77
N PHE A 120 -10.60 -16.64 22.58
CA PHE A 120 -11.00 -15.73 21.52
C PHE A 120 -12.50 -15.48 21.66
N ASP A 121 -12.85 -14.46 22.43
CA ASP A 121 -14.22 -14.12 22.87
C ASP A 121 -14.67 -12.72 22.41
N TYR A 122 -14.16 -12.25 21.29
CA TYR A 122 -14.53 -10.97 20.69
C TYR A 122 -15.86 -11.09 19.94
N ASP A 123 -16.82 -10.22 20.27
CA ASP A 123 -18.11 -10.15 19.57
C ASP A 123 -17.95 -9.61 18.15
N MET A 124 -17.04 -8.63 17.98
CA MET A 124 -16.76 -7.99 16.71
C MET A 124 -15.26 -7.95 16.44
N VAL A 125 -14.89 -8.18 15.17
CA VAL A 125 -13.53 -8.02 14.68
C VAL A 125 -13.53 -6.98 13.55
N VAL A 126 -12.66 -6.00 13.68
CA VAL A 126 -12.37 -5.01 12.62
C VAL A 126 -11.01 -5.31 12.03
N VAL A 127 -10.94 -5.50 10.71
CA VAL A 127 -9.68 -5.65 9.98
C VAL A 127 -9.40 -4.36 9.24
N ASP A 128 -8.54 -3.53 9.82
CA ASP A 128 -8.08 -2.30 9.17
C ASP A 128 -6.95 -2.64 8.20
N GLU A 129 -7.11 -2.21 6.96
CA GLU A 129 -6.37 -2.63 5.77
C GLU A 129 -6.61 -4.12 5.44
N LEU A 130 -7.87 -4.42 5.04
CA LEU A 130 -8.33 -5.77 4.66
C LEU A 130 -7.45 -6.39 3.56
N SER A 131 -6.96 -5.58 2.61
CA SER A 131 -6.01 -5.98 1.55
C SER A 131 -4.77 -6.69 2.09
N SER A 132 -4.41 -6.48 3.34
CA SER A 132 -3.31 -7.20 4.00
C SER A 132 -3.59 -8.68 4.26
N PHE A 133 -4.84 -9.12 4.13
CA PHE A 133 -5.29 -10.52 4.25
C PHE A 133 -5.59 -11.20 2.91
N LYS A 134 -5.25 -10.58 1.78
CA LYS A 134 -5.46 -11.12 0.42
C LYS A 134 -4.77 -12.45 0.12
N ASN A 135 -3.75 -12.82 0.88
CA ASN A 135 -3.09 -14.12 0.74
C ASN A 135 -3.71 -15.16 1.68
N TRP A 136 -4.59 -16.00 1.14
CA TRP A 136 -5.26 -17.09 1.89
C TRP A 136 -4.30 -18.17 2.43
N GLN A 137 -3.07 -18.26 1.93
CA GLN A 137 -2.04 -19.20 2.41
C GLN A 137 -1.25 -18.62 3.60
N ALA A 138 -1.31 -17.33 3.84
CA ALA A 138 -0.57 -16.67 4.92
C ALA A 138 -0.97 -17.23 6.29
N LYS A 139 0.00 -17.37 7.18
CA LYS A 139 -0.21 -17.91 8.53
C LYS A 139 -1.25 -17.10 9.32
N ARG A 140 -1.19 -15.75 9.24
CA ARG A 140 -2.16 -14.86 9.90
C ARG A 140 -3.59 -15.07 9.38
N PHE A 141 -3.77 -15.26 8.07
CA PHE A 141 -5.08 -15.57 7.48
C PHE A 141 -5.63 -16.89 8.02
N LYS A 142 -4.83 -17.96 7.96
CA LYS A 142 -5.21 -19.29 8.45
C LYS A 142 -5.55 -19.27 9.95
N ALA A 143 -4.78 -18.54 10.75
CA ALA A 143 -5.05 -18.37 12.17
C ALA A 143 -6.40 -17.68 12.42
N LEU A 144 -6.65 -16.54 11.78
CA LEU A 144 -7.92 -15.82 11.95
C LEU A 144 -9.12 -16.63 11.46
N MET A 145 -8.97 -17.40 10.37
CA MET A 145 -10.03 -18.32 9.88
C MET A 145 -10.40 -19.42 10.87
N LYS A 146 -9.47 -19.89 11.74
CA LYS A 146 -9.79 -20.89 12.78
C LYS A 146 -10.80 -20.37 13.82
N VAL A 147 -10.72 -19.08 14.11
CA VAL A 147 -11.58 -18.44 15.14
C VAL A 147 -12.74 -17.65 14.53
N ARG A 148 -12.73 -17.44 13.19
CA ARG A 148 -13.79 -16.71 12.48
C ARG A 148 -15.23 -17.19 12.81
N PRO A 149 -15.52 -18.50 12.95
CA PRO A 149 -16.85 -18.97 13.31
C PRO A 149 -17.35 -18.51 14.70
N LYS A 150 -16.44 -18.06 15.58
CA LYS A 150 -16.80 -17.52 16.91
C LYS A 150 -17.15 -16.04 16.88
N VAL A 151 -16.79 -15.33 15.79
CA VAL A 151 -16.97 -13.89 15.64
C VAL A 151 -18.37 -13.62 15.09
N LYS A 152 -19.18 -12.88 15.81
CA LYS A 152 -20.54 -12.52 15.40
C LYS A 152 -20.51 -11.47 14.27
N ARG A 153 -19.68 -10.45 14.42
CA ARG A 153 -19.61 -9.33 13.48
C ARG A 153 -18.17 -9.13 12.98
N ILE A 154 -18.01 -8.90 11.69
CA ILE A 154 -16.70 -8.59 11.11
C ILE A 154 -16.81 -7.43 10.12
N VAL A 155 -15.86 -6.48 10.23
CA VAL A 155 -15.76 -5.35 9.31
C VAL A 155 -14.37 -5.34 8.70
N GLY A 156 -14.30 -5.28 7.38
CA GLY A 156 -13.06 -5.11 6.63
C GLY A 156 -12.98 -3.71 6.05
N LEU A 157 -11.95 -2.97 6.42
CA LEU A 157 -11.69 -1.60 5.94
C LEU A 157 -10.54 -1.62 4.95
N THR A 158 -10.70 -1.00 3.80
CA THR A 158 -9.59 -0.75 2.87
C THR A 158 -9.92 0.39 1.91
N GLY A 159 -8.88 1.06 1.41
CA GLY A 159 -9.00 2.01 0.30
C GLY A 159 -8.65 1.39 -1.06
N THR A 160 -8.08 0.19 -1.06
CA THR A 160 -7.52 -0.46 -2.25
C THR A 160 -7.83 -1.97 -2.28
N PRO A 161 -9.10 -2.37 -2.44
CA PRO A 161 -9.53 -3.76 -2.25
C PRO A 161 -8.93 -4.76 -3.25
N SER A 162 -8.56 -4.32 -4.44
CA SER A 162 -8.08 -5.19 -5.52
C SER A 162 -6.77 -4.70 -6.12
N SER A 163 -5.81 -4.35 -5.27
CA SER A 163 -4.53 -3.76 -5.69
C SER A 163 -3.71 -4.63 -6.66
N ASN A 164 -3.92 -5.95 -6.68
CA ASN A 164 -3.30 -6.87 -7.63
C ASN A 164 -4.36 -7.57 -8.53
N GLY A 165 -5.56 -7.01 -8.62
CA GLY A 165 -6.67 -7.55 -9.40
C GLY A 165 -7.68 -8.34 -8.58
N LEU A 166 -8.78 -8.76 -9.23
CA LEU A 166 -9.94 -9.36 -8.57
C LEU A 166 -9.67 -10.71 -7.90
N MET A 167 -8.51 -11.35 -8.17
CA MET A 167 -8.09 -12.56 -7.49
C MET A 167 -7.90 -12.35 -5.97
N ASP A 168 -7.52 -11.16 -5.55
CA ASP A 168 -7.32 -10.79 -4.14
C ASP A 168 -8.62 -10.88 -3.34
N LEU A 169 -9.76 -10.57 -3.95
CA LEU A 169 -11.08 -10.56 -3.32
C LEU A 169 -11.47 -11.92 -2.74
N PHE A 170 -10.97 -13.03 -3.31
CA PHE A 170 -11.27 -14.36 -2.79
C PHE A 170 -10.94 -14.51 -1.30
N ALA A 171 -9.73 -14.13 -0.91
CA ALA A 171 -9.30 -14.27 0.48
C ALA A 171 -10.00 -13.26 1.39
N GLU A 172 -10.17 -12.04 0.93
CA GLU A 172 -10.84 -10.97 1.67
C GLU A 172 -12.28 -11.35 2.01
N TYR A 173 -13.06 -11.76 1.00
CA TYR A 173 -14.45 -12.18 1.23
C TYR A 173 -14.58 -13.52 1.95
N LYS A 174 -13.64 -14.46 1.73
CA LYS A 174 -13.61 -15.68 2.53
C LYS A 174 -13.41 -15.40 4.02
N LEU A 175 -12.65 -14.36 4.37
CA LEU A 175 -12.52 -13.91 5.76
C LEU A 175 -13.82 -13.27 6.27
N LEU A 176 -14.48 -12.45 5.47
CA LEU A 176 -15.71 -11.75 5.86
C LEU A 176 -16.90 -12.70 6.02
N ASP A 177 -17.15 -13.59 5.06
CA ASP A 177 -18.37 -14.39 4.98
C ASP A 177 -18.14 -15.92 4.99
N MET A 178 -16.92 -16.38 5.28
CA MET A 178 -16.53 -17.79 5.27
C MET A 178 -16.74 -18.48 3.91
N GLY A 179 -16.69 -17.70 2.82
CA GLY A 179 -16.79 -18.18 1.44
C GLY A 179 -18.23 -18.39 0.95
N GLN A 180 -19.22 -17.73 1.53
CA GLN A 180 -20.61 -17.80 1.08
C GLN A 180 -20.79 -17.20 -0.31
N ARG A 181 -20.12 -16.06 -0.62
CA ARG A 181 -20.28 -15.34 -1.90
C ARG A 181 -19.34 -15.81 -2.99
N LEU A 182 -18.05 -15.82 -2.71
CA LEU A 182 -17.03 -16.12 -3.72
C LEU A 182 -16.52 -17.57 -3.69
N GLY A 183 -17.07 -18.40 -2.80
CA GLY A 183 -16.74 -19.82 -2.69
C GLY A 183 -15.78 -20.15 -1.54
N ARG A 184 -15.86 -21.39 -1.08
CA ARG A 184 -15.03 -21.86 0.06
C ARG A 184 -13.60 -22.20 -0.35
N PHE A 185 -13.39 -22.55 -1.62
CA PHE A 185 -12.12 -23.01 -2.16
C PHE A 185 -11.69 -22.16 -3.35
N ILE A 186 -10.42 -21.80 -3.38
CA ILE A 186 -9.84 -20.98 -4.46
C ILE A 186 -10.04 -21.61 -5.85
N GLY A 187 -10.07 -22.93 -5.94
CA GLY A 187 -10.34 -23.65 -7.19
C GLY A 187 -11.73 -23.33 -7.75
N GLN A 188 -12.76 -23.25 -6.89
CA GLN A 188 -14.12 -22.89 -7.30
C GLN A 188 -14.17 -21.44 -7.82
N TYR A 189 -13.51 -20.52 -7.15
CA TYR A 189 -13.42 -19.12 -7.57
C TYR A 189 -12.73 -18.99 -8.92
N ARG A 190 -11.57 -19.64 -9.08
CA ARG A 190 -10.80 -19.66 -10.32
C ARG A 190 -11.59 -20.25 -11.47
N SER A 191 -12.18 -21.45 -11.31
CA SER A 191 -12.93 -22.12 -12.38
C SER A 191 -14.18 -21.35 -12.81
N ARG A 192 -14.76 -20.55 -11.92
CA ARG A 192 -15.98 -19.78 -12.20
C ARG A 192 -15.72 -18.46 -12.91
N TYR A 193 -14.64 -17.77 -12.55
CA TYR A 193 -14.43 -16.39 -12.98
C TYR A 193 -13.15 -16.17 -13.79
N PHE A 194 -12.28 -17.18 -13.88
CA PHE A 194 -10.99 -17.02 -14.53
C PHE A 194 -10.65 -18.18 -15.45
N VAL A 195 -9.79 -17.92 -16.42
CA VAL A 195 -9.12 -18.93 -17.24
C VAL A 195 -7.61 -18.87 -16.99
N PRO A 196 -6.93 -20.02 -17.05
CA PRO A 196 -5.47 -20.04 -17.09
C PRO A 196 -4.96 -19.19 -18.27
N ASP A 197 -3.95 -18.38 -18.03
CA ASP A 197 -3.39 -17.50 -19.05
C ASP A 197 -1.96 -17.91 -19.41
N LYS A 198 -1.02 -17.87 -18.44
CA LYS A 198 0.33 -18.37 -18.66
C LYS A 198 0.52 -19.70 -17.94
N THR A 199 0.85 -20.73 -18.72
CA THR A 199 1.05 -22.09 -18.21
C THR A 199 2.38 -22.64 -18.67
N ASN A 200 3.03 -23.46 -17.83
CA ASN A 200 4.11 -24.35 -18.23
C ASN A 200 3.76 -25.76 -17.79
N GLY A 201 3.39 -26.61 -18.74
CA GLY A 201 2.85 -27.93 -18.45
C GLY A 201 1.63 -27.86 -17.54
N HIS A 202 1.72 -28.43 -16.35
CA HIS A 202 0.62 -28.45 -15.36
C HIS A 202 0.61 -27.23 -14.41
N VAL A 203 1.62 -26.37 -14.47
CA VAL A 203 1.73 -25.20 -13.58
C VAL A 203 1.11 -23.98 -14.25
N VAL A 204 0.12 -23.37 -13.58
CA VAL A 204 -0.51 -22.12 -14.00
C VAL A 204 0.13 -20.96 -13.22
N TYR A 205 0.79 -20.05 -13.94
CA TYR A 205 1.44 -18.89 -13.35
C TYR A 205 0.54 -17.65 -13.26
N SER A 206 -0.43 -17.53 -14.17
CA SER A 206 -1.36 -16.41 -14.16
C SER A 206 -2.74 -16.82 -14.66
N TYR A 207 -3.73 -16.02 -14.24
CA TYR A 207 -5.13 -16.18 -14.60
C TYR A 207 -5.65 -14.90 -15.22
N LYS A 208 -6.51 -15.02 -16.23
CA LYS A 208 -7.23 -13.93 -16.87
C LYS A 208 -8.72 -14.04 -16.53
N LEU A 209 -9.39 -12.93 -16.36
CA LEU A 209 -10.85 -12.90 -16.15
C LEU A 209 -11.59 -13.45 -17.38
N LEU A 210 -12.64 -14.20 -17.14
CA LEU A 210 -13.63 -14.54 -18.15
C LEU A 210 -14.44 -13.28 -18.53
N PRO A 211 -14.94 -13.20 -19.78
CA PRO A 211 -15.87 -12.14 -20.15
C PRO A 211 -17.08 -12.08 -19.20
N GLY A 212 -17.42 -10.89 -18.69
CA GLY A 212 -18.52 -10.69 -17.74
C GLY A 212 -18.25 -11.15 -16.32
N ALA A 213 -17.05 -11.66 -16.01
CA ALA A 213 -16.71 -12.13 -14.67
C ALA A 213 -16.56 -10.98 -13.67
N GLU A 214 -16.14 -9.81 -14.11
CA GLU A 214 -15.98 -8.63 -13.26
C GLU A 214 -17.32 -8.20 -12.67
N GLU A 215 -18.33 -8.00 -13.52
CA GLU A 215 -19.70 -7.65 -13.13
C GLU A 215 -20.31 -8.73 -12.23
N ALA A 216 -20.12 -9.99 -12.60
CA ALA A 216 -20.64 -11.12 -11.82
C ALA A 216 -20.00 -11.23 -10.43
N ILE A 217 -18.74 -10.85 -10.27
CA ILE A 217 -18.08 -10.78 -8.96
C ILE A 217 -18.66 -9.60 -8.16
N TYR A 218 -18.80 -8.43 -8.76
CA TYR A 218 -19.33 -7.24 -8.09
C TYR A 218 -20.76 -7.43 -7.63
N ASP A 219 -21.64 -7.96 -8.47
CA ASP A 219 -23.01 -8.30 -8.08
C ASP A 219 -23.06 -9.23 -6.88
N ARG A 220 -22.14 -10.18 -6.84
CA ARG A 220 -22.10 -11.21 -5.80
C ARG A 220 -21.70 -10.68 -4.43
N ILE A 221 -20.91 -9.61 -4.38
CA ILE A 221 -20.38 -9.02 -3.14
C ILE A 221 -21.12 -7.73 -2.73
N SER A 222 -21.99 -7.20 -3.60
CA SER A 222 -22.61 -5.88 -3.43
C SER A 222 -23.43 -5.74 -2.15
N ASP A 223 -24.08 -6.84 -1.73
CA ASP A 223 -24.96 -6.86 -0.56
C ASP A 223 -24.24 -6.70 0.80
N ILE A 224 -22.92 -6.93 0.85
CA ILE A 224 -22.09 -6.67 2.05
C ILE A 224 -20.97 -5.67 1.81
N THR A 225 -21.05 -4.91 0.72
CA THR A 225 -19.96 -4.01 0.32
C THR A 225 -20.48 -2.61 0.06
N ILE A 226 -19.82 -1.63 0.65
CA ILE A 226 -19.93 -0.23 0.24
C ILE A 226 -18.59 0.26 -0.31
N SER A 227 -18.66 1.04 -1.39
CA SER A 227 -17.48 1.67 -1.98
C SER A 227 -17.77 3.15 -2.26
N MET A 228 -16.84 4.02 -1.87
CA MET A 228 -16.99 5.47 -2.06
C MET A 228 -15.65 6.08 -2.44
N LYS A 229 -15.70 7.02 -3.37
CA LYS A 229 -14.54 7.83 -3.79
C LYS A 229 -14.57 9.19 -3.11
N SER A 230 -13.40 9.69 -2.75
CA SER A 230 -13.24 11.00 -2.12
C SER A 230 -13.78 12.13 -3.01
N ALA A 231 -13.59 12.01 -4.32
CA ALA A 231 -14.06 13.01 -5.29
C ALA A 231 -15.59 13.16 -5.33
N ASP A 232 -16.34 12.13 -4.96
CA ASP A 232 -17.81 12.14 -5.01
C ASP A 232 -18.43 12.85 -3.78
N HIS A 233 -17.70 12.91 -2.67
CA HIS A 233 -18.23 13.33 -1.38
C HIS A 233 -17.51 14.52 -0.75
N LEU A 234 -16.28 14.81 -1.16
CA LEU A 234 -15.46 15.86 -0.58
C LEU A 234 -15.04 16.88 -1.64
N LYS A 235 -14.99 18.14 -1.23
CA LYS A 235 -14.32 19.18 -2.02
C LYS A 235 -12.80 18.95 -1.92
N MET A 236 -12.30 18.09 -2.78
CA MET A 236 -10.86 17.81 -2.87
C MET A 236 -10.20 18.88 -3.75
N PRO A 237 -8.99 19.33 -3.42
CA PRO A 237 -8.23 20.16 -4.32
C PRO A 237 -7.87 19.39 -5.59
N GLU A 238 -7.52 20.10 -6.64
CA GLU A 238 -7.04 19.49 -7.88
C GLU A 238 -5.78 18.64 -7.62
N LEU A 239 -5.69 17.50 -8.31
CA LEU A 239 -4.52 16.64 -8.32
C LEU A 239 -3.87 16.68 -9.70
N VAL A 240 -2.68 17.23 -9.79
CA VAL A 240 -1.91 17.33 -11.03
C VAL A 240 -0.76 16.34 -11.03
N ASN A 241 -0.79 15.40 -11.96
CA ASN A 241 0.31 14.47 -12.17
C ASN A 241 1.19 14.95 -13.32
N SER A 242 2.49 14.98 -13.11
CA SER A 242 3.47 15.35 -14.13
C SER A 242 4.65 14.40 -14.12
N ARG A 243 5.36 14.34 -15.27
CA ARG A 243 6.55 13.53 -15.45
C ARG A 243 7.73 14.45 -15.73
N TYR A 244 8.79 14.30 -14.96
CA TYR A 244 10.08 14.94 -15.19
C TYR A 244 11.03 13.89 -15.80
N MET A 245 11.28 13.99 -17.10
CA MET A 245 12.09 13.01 -17.83
C MET A 245 13.57 13.38 -17.73
N VAL A 246 14.39 12.51 -17.14
CA VAL A 246 15.84 12.63 -17.17
C VAL A 246 16.42 11.69 -18.21
N ARG A 247 17.50 12.11 -18.87
CA ARG A 247 18.20 11.29 -19.87
C ARG A 247 19.57 10.89 -19.33
N LEU A 248 19.83 9.60 -19.41
CA LEU A 248 21.15 9.06 -19.16
C LEU A 248 22.09 9.43 -20.30
N ASP A 249 23.32 9.78 -20.01
CA ASP A 249 24.35 9.95 -21.02
C ASP A 249 24.72 8.59 -21.64
N GLU A 250 25.35 8.60 -22.80
CA GLU A 250 25.71 7.38 -23.51
C GLU A 250 26.52 6.38 -22.64
N PRO A 251 27.56 6.77 -21.88
CA PRO A 251 28.29 5.85 -21.00
C PRO A 251 27.41 5.27 -19.87
N GLU A 252 26.49 6.06 -19.33
CA GLU A 252 25.55 5.64 -18.27
C GLU A 252 24.55 4.63 -18.82
N LEU A 253 24.02 4.90 -20.01
CA LEU A 253 23.07 4.02 -20.71
C LEU A 253 23.74 2.69 -21.09
N VAL A 254 24.99 2.73 -21.58
CA VAL A 254 25.78 1.51 -21.89
C VAL A 254 25.97 0.65 -20.62
N LYS A 255 26.29 1.25 -19.49
CA LYS A 255 26.36 0.53 -18.19
C LYS A 255 25.04 -0.12 -17.81
N TYR A 256 23.93 0.61 -17.97
CA TYR A 256 22.57 0.13 -17.70
C TYR A 256 22.22 -1.07 -18.60
N GLU A 257 22.40 -0.97 -19.90
CA GLU A 257 22.11 -2.03 -20.87
C GLU A 257 23.03 -3.25 -20.69
N ARG A 258 24.29 -3.03 -20.33
CA ARG A 258 25.23 -4.12 -20.00
C ARG A 258 24.74 -4.89 -18.78
N MET A 259 24.42 -4.21 -17.68
CA MET A 259 23.89 -4.86 -16.46
C MET A 259 22.62 -5.65 -16.77
N LYS A 260 21.71 -5.08 -17.53
CA LYS A 260 20.47 -5.73 -17.97
C LYS A 260 20.79 -7.03 -18.71
N ARG A 261 21.70 -7.01 -19.66
CA ARG A 261 22.13 -8.18 -20.43
C ARG A 261 22.82 -9.24 -19.56
N ASP A 262 23.74 -8.81 -18.69
CA ASP A 262 24.51 -9.72 -17.84
C ASP A 262 23.62 -10.43 -16.81
N LEU A 263 22.61 -9.74 -16.28
CA LEU A 263 21.62 -10.33 -15.39
C LEU A 263 20.68 -11.29 -16.13
N LEU A 264 20.33 -11.01 -17.36
CA LEU A 264 19.52 -11.89 -18.22
C LEU A 264 20.27 -13.18 -18.57
N LEU A 265 21.57 -13.09 -18.88
CA LEU A 265 22.41 -14.24 -19.21
C LEU A 265 22.62 -15.18 -17.98
N LYS A 266 22.50 -14.67 -16.76
CA LYS A 266 22.57 -15.47 -15.53
C LYS A 266 21.28 -16.23 -15.19
N LEU A 267 20.19 -15.96 -15.93
CA LEU A 267 18.95 -16.70 -15.74
C LEU A 267 19.08 -18.11 -16.35
N PRO A 268 18.54 -19.16 -15.71
CA PRO A 268 18.52 -20.50 -16.29
C PRO A 268 17.84 -20.50 -17.66
N GLU A 269 18.39 -21.23 -18.62
CA GLU A 269 17.83 -21.33 -19.97
C GLU A 269 16.36 -21.81 -19.90
N GLY A 270 15.46 -20.95 -20.39
CA GLY A 270 14.03 -21.27 -20.60
C GLY A 270 13.05 -20.83 -19.55
N GLU A 271 13.45 -20.41 -18.33
CA GLU A 271 12.47 -20.01 -17.30
C GLU A 271 12.79 -18.68 -16.60
N VAL A 272 12.07 -17.63 -16.99
CA VAL A 272 11.98 -16.41 -16.16
C VAL A 272 10.97 -16.67 -15.04
N THR A 273 11.46 -17.09 -13.87
CA THR A 273 10.61 -17.22 -12.69
C THR A 273 10.23 -15.82 -12.13
N ALA A 274 9.13 -15.75 -11.37
CA ALA A 274 8.74 -14.50 -10.71
C ALA A 274 9.84 -13.94 -9.77
N ALA A 275 10.59 -14.81 -9.11
CA ALA A 275 11.69 -14.41 -8.23
C ALA A 275 12.86 -13.80 -9.01
N ASN A 276 13.25 -14.41 -10.13
CA ASN A 276 14.32 -13.90 -11.00
C ASN A 276 13.93 -12.56 -11.65
N ALA A 277 12.68 -12.43 -12.11
CA ALA A 277 12.15 -11.20 -12.66
C ALA A 277 12.13 -10.06 -11.63
N ALA A 278 11.76 -10.36 -10.38
CA ALA A 278 11.76 -9.39 -9.30
C ALA A 278 13.18 -8.92 -8.95
N ALA A 279 14.15 -9.85 -8.89
CA ALA A 279 15.55 -9.52 -8.62
C ALA A 279 16.14 -8.64 -9.73
N LEU A 280 15.90 -9.00 -11.00
CA LEU A 280 16.33 -8.21 -12.16
C LEU A 280 15.72 -6.81 -12.14
N SER A 281 14.40 -6.74 -11.97
CA SER A 281 13.67 -5.47 -11.88
C SER A 281 14.21 -4.60 -10.73
N GLY A 282 14.53 -5.20 -9.57
CA GLY A 282 15.13 -4.50 -8.44
C GLY A 282 16.49 -3.86 -8.78
N LYS A 283 17.38 -4.59 -9.43
CA LYS A 283 18.70 -4.06 -9.85
C LYS A 283 18.57 -2.96 -10.92
N LEU A 284 17.71 -3.16 -11.90
CA LEU A 284 17.45 -2.16 -12.95
C LEU A 284 16.85 -0.87 -12.37
N SER A 285 15.94 -0.99 -11.39
CA SER A 285 15.36 0.17 -10.71
C SER A 285 16.40 0.91 -9.84
N GLN A 286 17.31 0.20 -9.17
CA GLN A 286 18.43 0.80 -8.46
C GLN A 286 19.29 1.64 -9.42
N MET A 287 19.67 1.07 -10.56
CA MET A 287 20.48 1.78 -11.56
C MET A 287 19.75 2.99 -12.17
N ALA A 288 18.45 2.88 -12.42
CA ALA A 288 17.63 4.00 -12.89
C ALA A 288 17.58 5.15 -11.87
N ASN A 289 17.69 4.83 -10.56
CA ASN A 289 17.81 5.83 -9.50
C ASN A 289 19.24 6.39 -9.34
N GLY A 290 20.22 5.79 -10.04
CA GLY A 290 21.58 6.30 -10.13
C GLY A 290 22.63 5.60 -9.28
N ALA A 291 22.29 4.51 -8.57
CA ALA A 291 23.25 3.69 -7.86
C ALA A 291 22.78 2.23 -7.77
N VAL A 292 23.69 1.29 -7.57
CA VAL A 292 23.37 -0.14 -7.45
C VAL A 292 24.15 -0.78 -6.32
N TYR A 293 23.49 -1.60 -5.49
CA TYR A 293 24.16 -2.34 -4.43
C TYR A 293 25.08 -3.44 -4.99
N SER A 294 26.26 -3.53 -4.42
CA SER A 294 27.19 -4.65 -4.56
C SER A 294 26.80 -5.80 -3.62
N ASP A 295 27.42 -6.96 -3.80
CA ASP A 295 27.12 -8.15 -3.00
C ASP A 295 27.58 -8.02 -1.53
N ASP A 296 28.51 -7.12 -1.24
CA ASP A 296 29.01 -6.79 0.10
C ASP A 296 28.13 -5.78 0.87
N GLY A 297 27.05 -5.33 0.25
CA GLY A 297 26.13 -4.35 0.84
C GLY A 297 26.51 -2.87 0.64
N THR A 298 27.66 -2.58 0.03
CA THR A 298 28.00 -1.23 -0.45
C THR A 298 27.24 -0.92 -1.73
N TYR A 299 27.31 0.31 -2.22
CA TYR A 299 26.72 0.66 -3.52
C TYR A 299 27.71 1.43 -4.40
N GLU A 300 27.59 1.22 -5.71
CA GLU A 300 28.30 1.98 -6.73
C GLU A 300 27.37 3.05 -7.31
N THR A 301 27.83 4.31 -7.35
CA THR A 301 27.13 5.40 -8.03
C THR A 301 27.32 5.29 -9.54
N ILE A 302 26.22 5.32 -10.27
CA ILE A 302 26.18 5.22 -11.73
C ILE A 302 26.00 6.62 -12.35
N HIS A 303 25.05 7.40 -11.83
CA HIS A 303 24.74 8.76 -12.26
C HIS A 303 23.98 9.55 -11.20
N ASP A 304 23.93 10.89 -11.36
CA ASP A 304 23.22 11.81 -10.47
C ASP A 304 22.01 12.48 -11.13
N ARG A 305 21.58 12.04 -12.33
CA ARG A 305 20.53 12.68 -13.14
C ARG A 305 19.21 12.92 -12.39
N LYS A 306 18.81 11.98 -11.53
CA LYS A 306 17.61 12.18 -10.70
C LYS A 306 17.84 13.14 -9.53
N LEU A 307 19.06 13.22 -9.03
CA LEU A 307 19.42 14.22 -8.00
C LEU A 307 19.39 15.62 -8.60
N ASP A 308 19.96 15.81 -9.78
CA ASP A 308 19.92 17.08 -10.50
C ASP A 308 18.45 17.51 -10.76
N ALA A 309 17.62 16.58 -11.22
CA ALA A 309 16.18 16.85 -11.41
C ALA A 309 15.43 17.17 -10.10
N LEU A 310 15.79 16.53 -9.01
CA LEU A 310 15.20 16.85 -7.69
C LEU A 310 15.60 18.26 -7.23
N GLU A 311 16.84 18.65 -7.45
CA GLU A 311 17.35 20.01 -7.20
C GLU A 311 16.58 21.05 -8.00
N ASP A 312 16.43 20.85 -9.31
CA ASP A 312 15.64 21.71 -10.20
C ASP A 312 14.19 21.88 -9.71
N ILE A 313 13.55 20.76 -9.28
CA ILE A 313 12.19 20.79 -8.76
C ILE A 313 12.10 21.56 -7.44
N ILE A 314 13.07 21.39 -6.54
CA ILE A 314 13.10 22.11 -5.25
C ILE A 314 13.31 23.60 -5.50
N GLU A 315 14.19 23.98 -6.42
CA GLU A 315 14.39 25.37 -6.82
C GLU A 315 13.10 25.97 -7.42
N ALA A 316 12.47 25.25 -8.35
CA ALA A 316 11.21 25.66 -8.98
C ALA A 316 10.05 25.77 -7.97
N ALA A 317 10.10 25.04 -6.86
CA ALA A 317 9.09 25.13 -5.80
C ALA A 317 9.15 26.48 -5.05
N ASN A 318 10.21 27.26 -5.25
CA ASN A 318 10.36 28.63 -4.74
C ASN A 318 10.05 28.77 -3.24
N GLY A 319 10.66 27.90 -2.44
CA GLY A 319 10.51 27.89 -0.97
C GLY A 319 9.30 27.15 -0.44
N LYS A 320 8.42 26.61 -1.31
CA LYS A 320 7.35 25.69 -0.86
C LYS A 320 7.97 24.36 -0.45
N PRO A 321 7.49 23.74 0.64
CA PRO A 321 7.97 22.44 1.08
C PRO A 321 7.73 21.35 0.04
N VAL A 322 8.72 20.47 -0.15
CA VAL A 322 8.69 19.35 -1.10
C VAL A 322 8.77 18.03 -0.33
N LEU A 323 7.80 17.15 -0.55
CA LEU A 323 7.83 15.78 -0.04
C LEU A 323 8.46 14.87 -1.09
N ALA A 324 9.66 14.33 -0.82
CA ALA A 324 10.35 13.42 -1.73
C ALA A 324 10.19 11.95 -1.28
N ALA A 325 9.60 11.13 -2.15
CA ALA A 325 9.44 9.70 -1.94
C ALA A 325 10.64 8.95 -2.54
N TYR A 326 11.38 8.25 -1.70
CA TYR A 326 12.53 7.44 -2.06
C TYR A 326 12.24 5.94 -1.88
N TRP A 327 12.96 5.06 -2.58
CA TRP A 327 12.72 3.62 -2.50
C TRP A 327 13.88 2.85 -1.86
N TYR A 328 15.12 3.17 -2.20
CA TYR A 328 16.31 2.49 -1.68
C TYR A 328 17.02 3.32 -0.61
N GLN A 329 17.79 2.63 0.25
CA GLN A 329 18.57 3.31 1.28
C GLN A 329 19.64 4.24 0.65
N HIS A 330 20.28 3.81 -0.46
CA HIS A 330 21.21 4.67 -1.20
C HIS A 330 20.53 5.90 -1.80
N ASP A 331 19.23 5.85 -2.19
CA ASP A 331 18.50 7.05 -2.62
C ASP A 331 18.46 8.07 -1.48
N LEU A 332 18.07 7.59 -0.28
CA LEU A 332 17.99 8.43 0.92
C LEU A 332 19.34 9.11 1.23
N GLU A 333 20.42 8.34 1.27
CA GLU A 333 21.76 8.82 1.60
C GLU A 333 22.24 9.86 0.59
N ARG A 334 22.12 9.59 -0.71
CA ARG A 334 22.52 10.49 -1.78
C ARG A 334 21.66 11.77 -1.82
N ILE A 335 20.36 11.68 -1.57
CA ILE A 335 19.49 12.86 -1.45
C ILE A 335 19.92 13.72 -0.26
N GLN A 336 20.17 13.10 0.91
CA GLN A 336 20.60 13.85 2.10
C GLN A 336 21.95 14.52 1.91
N GLU A 337 22.90 13.85 1.28
CA GLU A 337 24.21 14.40 0.94
C GLU A 337 24.09 15.60 0.01
N ARG A 338 23.36 15.47 -1.11
CA ARG A 338 23.13 16.57 -2.07
C ARG A 338 22.45 17.77 -1.41
N LEU A 339 21.41 17.55 -0.60
CA LEU A 339 20.72 18.65 0.09
C LEU A 339 21.60 19.33 1.14
N SER A 340 22.48 18.57 1.81
CA SER A 340 23.46 19.12 2.75
C SER A 340 24.49 20.02 2.06
N GLU A 341 25.00 19.61 0.90
CA GLU A 341 25.90 20.42 0.05
C GLU A 341 25.24 21.74 -0.37
N LEU A 342 23.97 21.70 -0.71
CA LEU A 342 23.14 22.85 -1.09
C LEU A 342 22.67 23.69 0.11
N LYS A 343 22.97 23.25 1.35
CA LYS A 343 22.49 23.87 2.60
C LYS A 343 20.97 23.94 2.71
N ILE A 344 20.28 22.98 2.12
CA ILE A 344 18.81 22.82 2.20
C ILE A 344 18.48 21.87 3.33
N GLY A 345 17.65 22.31 4.28
CA GLY A 345 17.19 21.48 5.40
C GLY A 345 16.31 20.34 4.94
N CYS A 346 16.56 19.12 5.42
CA CYS A 346 15.67 17.98 5.17
C CYS A 346 15.45 17.14 6.42
N ALA A 347 14.35 16.39 6.45
CA ALA A 347 14.07 15.45 7.54
C ALA A 347 13.34 14.20 7.03
N ARG A 348 13.70 13.03 7.59
CA ARG A 348 12.93 11.81 7.40
C ARG A 348 11.63 11.88 8.19
N LEU A 349 10.51 11.60 7.53
CA LEU A 349 9.18 11.63 8.15
C LEU A 349 8.78 10.25 8.73
N ASP A 350 9.72 9.63 9.45
CA ASP A 350 9.55 8.34 10.13
C ASP A 350 9.34 8.49 11.66
N LYS A 351 9.64 9.69 12.23
CA LYS A 351 9.48 10.02 13.64
C LYS A 351 8.42 11.10 13.82
N GLU A 352 7.63 11.00 14.88
CA GLU A 352 6.54 11.94 15.19
C GLU A 352 7.02 13.40 15.26
N GLN A 353 8.17 13.63 15.88
CA GLN A 353 8.77 14.97 15.96
C GLN A 353 9.02 15.59 14.57
N ASN A 354 9.55 14.81 13.61
CA ASN A 354 9.82 15.29 12.25
C ASN A 354 8.52 15.54 11.47
N ILE A 355 7.49 14.70 11.69
CA ILE A 355 6.17 14.87 11.10
C ILE A 355 5.51 16.15 11.61
N ARG A 356 5.64 16.43 12.91
CA ARG A 356 5.14 17.67 13.49
C ARG A 356 5.83 18.89 12.90
N ARG A 357 7.18 18.91 12.85
CA ARG A 357 7.96 19.98 12.24
C ARG A 357 7.64 20.20 10.76
N TRP A 358 7.40 19.10 10.01
CA TRP A 358 6.90 19.17 8.63
C TRP A 358 5.56 19.90 8.55
N ASN A 359 4.59 19.50 9.37
CA ASN A 359 3.27 20.12 9.38
C ASN A 359 3.25 21.57 9.86
N GLU A 360 4.26 21.97 10.64
CA GLU A 360 4.51 23.36 11.08
C GLU A 360 5.27 24.19 10.03
N GLY A 361 5.67 23.59 8.89
CA GLY A 361 6.38 24.26 7.80
C GLY A 361 7.87 24.49 8.06
N GLU A 362 8.45 23.84 9.07
CA GLU A 362 9.88 24.02 9.44
C GLU A 362 10.84 23.16 8.60
N VAL A 363 10.33 22.24 7.81
CA VAL A 363 11.11 21.28 7.02
C VAL A 363 10.95 21.58 5.53
N PRO A 364 11.95 22.15 4.85
CA PRO A 364 11.88 22.43 3.41
C PRO A 364 11.72 21.19 2.55
N VAL A 365 12.41 20.08 2.90
CA VAL A 365 12.32 18.82 2.18
C VAL A 365 12.03 17.66 3.14
N GLY A 366 10.82 17.12 3.05
CA GLY A 366 10.43 15.90 3.77
C GLY A 366 10.82 14.66 2.96
N LEU A 367 11.48 13.68 3.60
CA LEU A 367 11.88 12.43 2.97
C LEU A 367 11.01 11.28 3.49
N ILE A 368 10.34 10.57 2.58
CA ILE A 368 9.40 9.50 2.94
C ILE A 368 9.66 8.23 2.17
N HIS A 369 9.67 7.09 2.87
CA HIS A 369 9.65 5.78 2.21
C HIS A 369 8.19 5.30 2.08
N PRO A 370 7.71 4.93 0.88
CA PRO A 370 6.31 4.57 0.65
C PRO A 370 5.78 3.48 1.58
N ALA A 371 6.57 2.45 1.88
CA ALA A 371 6.16 1.40 2.81
C ALA A 371 5.97 1.89 4.26
N SER A 372 6.69 2.95 4.68
CA SER A 372 6.49 3.58 5.98
C SER A 372 5.38 4.64 5.96
N ALA A 373 5.07 5.18 4.77
CA ALA A 373 3.97 6.11 4.55
C ALA A 373 2.60 5.44 4.64
N GLY A 374 2.50 4.13 4.47
CA GLY A 374 1.26 3.37 4.37
C GLY A 374 0.32 3.48 5.56
N HIS A 375 0.72 4.10 6.67
CA HIS A 375 -0.02 3.99 7.91
C HIS A 375 -0.22 5.33 8.63
N GLY A 376 -1.38 5.96 8.37
CA GLY A 376 -1.97 6.97 9.24
C GLY A 376 -1.31 8.36 9.31
N LEU A 377 -0.26 8.64 8.55
CA LEU A 377 0.41 9.93 8.58
C LEU A 377 -0.45 11.04 7.95
N ASN A 378 -0.58 12.17 8.64
CA ASN A 378 -1.21 13.37 8.13
C ASN A 378 -0.11 14.37 7.77
N LEU A 379 0.14 14.58 6.47
CA LEU A 379 1.23 15.44 5.98
C LEU A 379 0.71 16.63 5.17
N GLN A 380 -0.60 16.74 4.96
CA GLN A 380 -1.22 17.75 4.09
C GLN A 380 -1.04 19.19 4.58
N SER A 381 -0.76 19.40 5.88
CA SER A 381 -0.54 20.75 6.41
C SER A 381 0.86 21.29 6.10
N GLY A 382 1.82 20.41 5.84
CA GLY A 382 3.21 20.78 5.61
C GLY A 382 3.53 21.13 4.16
N GLY A 383 2.71 20.73 3.19
CA GLY A 383 2.98 21.02 1.78
C GLY A 383 1.98 20.39 0.81
N ASN A 384 2.16 20.68 -0.48
CA ASN A 384 1.31 20.24 -1.57
C ASN A 384 2.10 19.70 -2.79
N ILE A 385 3.41 19.53 -2.67
CA ILE A 385 4.28 19.01 -3.74
C ILE A 385 4.84 17.67 -3.31
N LEU A 386 4.53 16.60 -4.07
CA LEU A 386 5.08 15.26 -3.90
C LEU A 386 5.99 14.94 -5.09
N VAL A 387 7.22 14.56 -4.83
CA VAL A 387 8.18 14.11 -5.85
C VAL A 387 8.47 12.63 -5.65
N TRP A 388 8.21 11.83 -6.66
CA TRP A 388 8.65 10.45 -6.72
C TRP A 388 10.07 10.39 -7.30
N PHE A 389 11.06 10.27 -6.41
CA PHE A 389 12.46 10.05 -6.78
C PHE A 389 12.70 8.58 -7.14
N GLY A 390 12.21 7.66 -6.31
CA GLY A 390 12.22 6.23 -6.56
C GLY A 390 10.79 5.67 -6.65
N LEU A 391 10.45 5.03 -7.77
CA LEU A 391 9.12 4.47 -8.00
C LEU A 391 8.92 3.14 -7.28
N THR A 392 7.67 2.76 -7.06
CA THR A 392 7.24 1.45 -6.54
C THR A 392 6.36 0.73 -7.55
N TRP A 393 6.45 -0.60 -7.61
CA TRP A 393 5.51 -1.44 -8.36
C TRP A 393 4.14 -1.59 -7.69
N SER A 394 4.03 -1.20 -6.41
CA SER A 394 2.81 -1.34 -5.64
C SER A 394 1.89 -0.13 -5.84
N LEU A 395 0.78 -0.33 -6.52
CA LEU A 395 -0.27 0.69 -6.65
C LEU A 395 -0.80 1.10 -5.29
N GLU A 396 -0.94 0.16 -4.37
CA GLU A 396 -1.38 0.41 -3.00
C GLU A 396 -0.47 1.41 -2.30
N LEU A 397 0.85 1.16 -2.29
CA LEU A 397 1.82 2.08 -1.68
C LEU A 397 1.87 3.43 -2.41
N TYR A 398 1.74 3.43 -3.74
CA TYR A 398 1.66 4.64 -4.54
C TYR A 398 0.46 5.49 -4.11
N GLN A 399 -0.74 4.93 -4.13
CA GLN A 399 -1.98 5.63 -3.77
C GLN A 399 -1.96 6.08 -2.31
N GLN A 400 -1.51 5.24 -1.39
CA GLN A 400 -1.36 5.60 0.02
C GLN A 400 -0.39 6.77 0.23
N THR A 401 0.70 6.83 -0.52
CA THR A 401 1.68 7.93 -0.42
C THR A 401 1.11 9.23 -0.97
N VAL A 402 0.45 9.21 -2.12
CA VAL A 402 -0.25 10.39 -2.69
C VAL A 402 -1.31 10.91 -1.72
N ALA A 403 -2.08 10.02 -1.10
CA ALA A 403 -3.11 10.37 -0.14
C ALA A 403 -2.57 10.96 1.20
N ARG A 404 -1.24 11.07 1.39
CA ARG A 404 -0.68 11.81 2.53
C ARG A 404 -0.78 13.32 2.36
N LEU A 405 -0.73 13.80 1.12
CA LEU A 405 -0.91 15.21 0.77
C LEU A 405 -2.29 15.48 0.17
N TRP A 406 -2.76 14.62 -0.74
CA TRP A 406 -4.06 14.76 -1.40
C TRP A 406 -5.16 14.09 -0.59
N ARG A 407 -5.72 14.86 0.33
CA ARG A 407 -6.78 14.40 1.23
C ARG A 407 -7.62 15.57 1.75
N GLN A 408 -8.71 15.25 2.45
CA GLN A 408 -9.57 16.25 3.09
C GLN A 408 -8.76 17.18 4.00
N GLY A 409 -8.97 18.49 3.86
CA GLY A 409 -8.24 19.52 4.60
C GLY A 409 -7.05 20.13 3.86
N GLN A 410 -6.62 19.55 2.74
CA GLN A 410 -5.69 20.20 1.81
C GLN A 410 -6.41 21.33 1.07
N LYS A 411 -5.81 22.51 1.02
CA LYS A 411 -6.41 23.72 0.42
C LYS A 411 -5.81 24.08 -0.94
N GLU A 412 -4.60 23.57 -1.23
CA GLU A 412 -3.87 23.88 -2.44
C GLU A 412 -3.92 22.70 -3.43
N THR A 413 -3.83 23.01 -4.74
CA THR A 413 -3.62 21.99 -5.78
C THR A 413 -2.41 21.14 -5.42
N VAL A 414 -2.59 19.81 -5.38
CA VAL A 414 -1.50 18.89 -5.09
C VAL A 414 -0.80 18.52 -6.39
N SER A 415 0.50 18.79 -6.45
CA SER A 415 1.36 18.43 -7.59
C SER A 415 2.13 17.15 -7.27
N VAL A 416 1.96 16.12 -8.08
CA VAL A 416 2.69 14.86 -8.01
C VAL A 416 3.63 14.78 -9.20
N ILE A 417 4.93 14.85 -8.96
CA ILE A 417 5.98 14.89 -9.98
C ILE A 417 6.75 13.58 -9.94
N HIS A 418 6.83 12.88 -11.07
CA HIS A 418 7.55 11.62 -11.20
C HIS A 418 8.87 11.88 -11.95
N ILE A 419 10.00 11.67 -11.28
CA ILE A 419 11.32 11.73 -11.93
C ILE A 419 11.58 10.38 -12.61
N LEU A 420 11.58 10.35 -13.93
CA LEU A 420 11.69 9.13 -14.73
C LEU A 420 12.98 9.15 -15.57
N ALA A 421 13.81 8.13 -15.42
CA ALA A 421 14.95 7.94 -16.32
C ALA A 421 14.46 7.32 -17.65
N ALA A 422 14.63 8.06 -18.73
CA ALA A 422 14.19 7.66 -20.07
C ALA A 422 14.91 6.39 -20.55
N LYS A 423 14.21 5.51 -21.26
CA LYS A 423 14.70 4.21 -21.74
C LYS A 423 15.13 3.25 -20.62
N THR A 424 14.59 3.41 -19.43
CA THR A 424 14.84 2.50 -18.30
C THR A 424 13.56 1.84 -17.82
N ILE A 425 13.68 1.02 -16.79
CA ILE A 425 12.54 0.35 -16.15
C ILE A 425 11.52 1.33 -15.54
N ASP A 426 11.90 2.59 -15.29
CA ASP A 426 10.99 3.59 -14.74
C ASP A 426 9.75 3.81 -15.61
N GLU A 427 9.91 3.81 -16.94
CA GLU A 427 8.79 3.96 -17.87
C GLU A 427 7.80 2.80 -17.76
N GLN A 428 8.32 1.60 -17.52
CA GLN A 428 7.49 0.40 -17.37
C GLN A 428 6.78 0.37 -16.00
N ILE A 429 7.48 0.80 -14.93
CA ILE A 429 6.86 0.95 -13.60
C ILE A 429 5.72 1.96 -13.70
N MET A 430 5.96 3.10 -14.33
CA MET A 430 4.95 4.14 -14.48
C MET A 430 3.76 3.66 -15.31
N HIS A 431 4.00 3.00 -16.44
CA HIS A 431 2.94 2.40 -17.24
C HIS A 431 2.13 1.36 -16.47
N ALA A 432 2.79 0.50 -15.68
CA ALA A 432 2.13 -0.47 -14.83
C ALA A 432 1.26 0.18 -13.75
N LEU A 433 1.71 1.28 -13.14
CA LEU A 433 0.91 2.05 -12.19
C LEU A 433 -0.33 2.68 -12.84
N GLU A 434 -0.23 3.12 -14.07
CA GLU A 434 -1.30 3.80 -14.80
C GLU A 434 -2.36 2.85 -15.36
N THR A 435 -1.97 1.67 -15.81
CA THR A 435 -2.88 0.74 -16.50
C THR A 435 -3.78 -0.08 -15.58
N LYS A 436 -3.66 0.06 -14.26
CA LYS A 436 -4.40 -0.74 -13.26
C LYS A 436 -4.15 -2.25 -13.32
N ASP A 437 -3.23 -2.71 -14.15
CA ASP A 437 -2.90 -4.15 -14.30
C ASP A 437 -1.63 -4.49 -13.49
N HIS A 438 -1.69 -4.23 -12.17
CA HIS A 438 -0.57 -4.24 -11.24
C HIS A 438 -0.28 -5.60 -10.62
N THR A 439 -0.45 -6.66 -11.35
CA THR A 439 -0.13 -8.00 -10.87
C THR A 439 1.38 -8.27 -11.00
N GLN A 440 1.89 -9.25 -10.25
CA GLN A 440 3.22 -9.81 -10.51
C GLN A 440 3.43 -10.15 -11.99
N ARG A 441 2.35 -10.37 -12.71
CA ARG A 441 2.29 -10.58 -14.14
C ARG A 441 2.76 -9.37 -14.94
N ALA A 442 2.33 -8.14 -14.61
CA ALA A 442 2.81 -6.93 -15.26
C ALA A 442 4.33 -6.77 -15.07
N LEU A 443 4.84 -7.10 -13.88
CA LEU A 443 6.27 -7.14 -13.61
C LEU A 443 6.99 -8.17 -14.50
N ILE A 444 6.52 -9.42 -14.52
CA ILE A 444 7.11 -10.49 -15.34
C ILE A 444 7.03 -10.15 -16.84
N ASP A 445 5.91 -9.61 -17.29
CA ASP A 445 5.71 -9.23 -18.69
C ASP A 445 6.60 -8.05 -19.08
N ALA A 446 6.75 -7.05 -18.22
CA ALA A 446 7.65 -5.92 -18.45
C ALA A 446 9.10 -6.39 -18.62
N VAL A 447 9.61 -7.22 -17.69
CA VAL A 447 10.95 -7.77 -17.79
C VAL A 447 11.13 -8.68 -19.01
N ARG A 448 10.12 -9.49 -19.35
CA ARG A 448 10.14 -10.42 -20.50
C ARG A 448 10.13 -9.68 -21.85
N ALA A 449 9.37 -8.61 -21.99
CA ALA A 449 9.34 -7.79 -23.21
C ALA A 449 10.72 -7.19 -23.51
N GLU A 450 11.44 -6.75 -22.49
CA GLU A 450 12.81 -6.24 -22.62
C GLU A 450 13.82 -7.31 -23.02
N VAL A 451 13.65 -8.55 -22.53
CA VAL A 451 14.49 -9.70 -22.93
C VAL A 451 14.38 -9.96 -24.44
N MET A 452 13.16 -9.94 -24.97
CA MET A 452 12.94 -10.19 -26.41
C MET A 452 13.46 -9.05 -27.31
N ALA A 453 13.34 -7.81 -26.89
CA ALA A 453 13.86 -6.66 -27.63
C ALA A 453 15.40 -6.63 -27.70
N GLY A 454 16.10 -7.12 -26.66
CA GLY A 454 17.55 -7.22 -26.64
C GLY A 454 18.11 -8.38 -27.50
N GLY A 455 17.31 -9.41 -27.78
CA GLY A 455 17.71 -10.58 -28.58
C GLY A 455 17.62 -10.37 -30.08
N SER A 456 16.73 -9.47 -30.54
CA SER A 456 16.53 -9.23 -32.01
C SER A 456 17.55 -8.30 -32.68
N SER A 457 18.34 -7.56 -31.90
CA SER A 457 19.37 -6.67 -32.45
C SER A 457 20.70 -7.36 -32.80
N GLN A 458 20.90 -8.65 -32.46
CA GLN A 458 22.13 -9.37 -32.76
C GLN A 458 22.07 -10.27 -34.00
N GLN A 459 20.87 -10.44 -34.60
CA GLN A 459 20.76 -11.27 -35.82
C GLN A 459 20.94 -10.53 -37.15
N THR A 460 20.91 -9.18 -37.16
CA THR A 460 21.06 -8.39 -38.36
C THR A 460 22.50 -8.03 -38.74
N ASP A 461 23.49 -8.20 -37.84
CA ASP A 461 24.90 -7.87 -38.14
C ASP A 461 25.77 -9.05 -38.58
N ARG A 462 25.19 -10.25 -38.81
CA ARG A 462 25.95 -11.42 -39.27
C ARG A 462 25.71 -11.81 -40.74
N GLU A 463 24.86 -11.12 -41.48
CA GLU A 463 24.64 -11.39 -42.92
C GLU A 463 25.25 -10.35 -43.88
N CYS A 464 26.08 -9.44 -43.39
CA CYS A 464 26.88 -8.54 -44.25
C CYS A 464 28.33 -8.53 -43.82
N LEU A 465 29.05 -9.62 -44.10
CA LEU A 465 30.50 -9.66 -44.33
C LEU A 465 30.85 -10.89 -45.16
#